data_49d8ad9824b01e5858292e45e18374a0
#
_entry.id   49d8ad9824b01e5858292e45e18374a0
#
_cell.length_a   1.000
_cell.length_b   1.000
_cell.length_c   1.000
_cell.angle_alpha   90.00
_cell.angle_beta   90.00
_cell.angle_gamma   90.00
#
_symmetry.space_group_name_H-M   'P 1'
#
loop_
_entity.id
_entity.type
_entity.pdbx_description
1 polymer ?
#
loop_
_entity_poly.entity_id
_entity_poly.type
_entity_poly.pdbx_seq_one_letter_code
_entity_poly.pdbx_strand_id
1 'polypeptide(L)'
;MTEQRSGRATVSVVIPVHNGMPHLQQTLASVLAQSRLPDEIVIVENGSTDGTAEWLAANAPTTVRVVIQPALVGAAANWTSATQLATCDLVKLLCADDVLEPTAIEVQAAALENHPTAVIAMSQRKIVDNWGATVARNRGLGRLRGETDGGEVIRACALRGQNLLGEPCCVMFRRSAIDRHLPWDDSLPYAIDLDMYSRVLADGTAVAIRESLAQFRMATGSWSARLSEVQRHQLEAWRDRAVTTGLLALTPPELMVSRVMARVQDALRQAAYRVTAIRQRGQLDAP
;
A
#
# COMPACT_ATOMS: atom_id res chain seq x y z
N MET A 1 35.63 -0.54 8.42
CA MET A 1 35.00 -1.33 9.49
C MET A 1 33.76 -0.55 9.93
N THR A 2 32.60 -0.89 9.35
CA THR A 2 31.30 -0.30 9.71
C THR A 2 30.84 -1.00 10.99
N GLU A 3 30.76 -0.28 12.10
CA GLU A 3 30.11 -0.75 13.32
C GLU A 3 28.71 -1.28 12.97
N GLN A 4 28.51 -2.58 13.13
CA GLN A 4 27.17 -3.16 13.17
C GLN A 4 26.47 -2.51 14.38
N ARG A 5 25.57 -1.56 14.10
CA ARG A 5 24.58 -1.12 15.09
C ARG A 5 23.80 -2.36 15.54
N SER A 6 24.16 -2.88 16.70
CA SER A 6 23.38 -3.91 17.41
C SER A 6 22.13 -3.27 17.99
N GLY A 7 21.22 -2.83 17.11
CA GLY A 7 20.02 -2.11 17.50
C GLY A 7 18.89 -2.44 16.54
N ARG A 8 17.71 -2.47 17.04
CA ARG A 8 16.43 -2.58 16.34
C ARG A 8 16.36 -1.53 15.22
N ALA A 9 15.92 -1.92 14.01
CA ALA A 9 15.78 -1.01 12.87
C ALA A 9 14.75 0.10 13.17
N THR A 10 15.04 1.34 12.82
CA THR A 10 14.13 2.47 13.00
C THR A 10 13.05 2.49 11.91
N VAL A 11 11.85 3.01 12.22
CA VAL A 11 10.68 2.98 11.34
C VAL A 11 10.11 4.37 11.12
N SER A 12 10.03 4.82 9.86
CA SER A 12 9.24 5.97 9.44
C SER A 12 7.86 5.51 8.93
N VAL A 13 6.79 6.12 9.42
CA VAL A 13 5.47 6.06 8.82
C VAL A 13 5.23 7.37 8.09
N VAL A 14 4.97 7.29 6.77
CA VAL A 14 4.70 8.46 5.92
C VAL A 14 3.27 8.41 5.39
N ILE A 15 2.52 9.50 5.57
CA ILE A 15 1.10 9.60 5.24
C ILE A 15 0.89 10.73 4.23
N PRO A 16 0.89 10.44 2.92
CA PRO A 16 0.47 11.42 1.92
C PRO A 16 -1.05 11.62 2.02
N VAL A 17 -1.51 12.87 2.10
CA VAL A 17 -2.93 13.19 2.21
C VAL A 17 -3.36 14.27 1.23
N HIS A 18 -4.54 14.08 0.63
CA HIS A 18 -5.33 15.06 -0.08
C HIS A 18 -6.81 14.75 0.15
N ASN A 19 -7.52 15.68 0.78
CA ASN A 19 -8.92 15.50 1.18
C ASN A 19 -9.11 14.24 2.03
N GLY A 20 -8.43 14.19 3.19
CA GLY A 20 -8.36 13.01 4.07
C GLY A 20 -9.50 12.91 5.08
N MET A 21 -10.37 13.94 5.20
CA MET A 21 -11.43 13.91 6.21
C MET A 21 -12.63 13.08 5.77
N PRO A 22 -13.29 12.38 6.71
CA PRO A 22 -12.97 12.29 8.14
C PRO A 22 -11.97 11.17 8.48
N HIS A 23 -11.45 10.41 7.51
CA HIS A 23 -10.73 9.14 7.75
C HIS A 23 -9.34 9.34 8.33
N LEU A 24 -8.65 10.44 8.02
CA LEU A 24 -7.30 10.73 8.51
C LEU A 24 -7.20 10.67 10.05
N GLN A 25 -8.26 11.06 10.76
CA GLN A 25 -8.32 10.96 12.23
C GLN A 25 -8.10 9.52 12.70
N GLN A 26 -8.81 8.57 12.08
CA GLN A 26 -8.70 7.16 12.42
C GLN A 26 -7.35 6.57 11.97
N THR A 27 -6.87 6.97 10.80
CA THR A 27 -5.56 6.59 10.28
C THR A 27 -4.46 6.99 11.26
N LEU A 28 -4.39 8.27 11.65
CA LEU A 28 -3.37 8.77 12.57
C LEU A 28 -3.50 8.11 13.95
N ALA A 29 -4.72 7.96 14.48
CA ALA A 29 -4.95 7.29 15.75
C ALA A 29 -4.42 5.84 15.74
N SER A 30 -4.56 5.10 14.61
CA SER A 30 -4.05 3.75 14.47
C SER A 30 -2.53 3.66 14.50
N VAL A 31 -1.83 4.69 13.99
CA VAL A 31 -0.36 4.78 14.04
C VAL A 31 0.12 5.09 15.46
N LEU A 32 -0.57 5.99 16.15
CA LEU A 32 -0.23 6.38 17.53
C LEU A 32 -0.56 5.28 18.56
N ALA A 33 -1.42 4.31 18.21
CA ALA A 33 -1.82 3.18 19.07
C ALA A 33 -1.04 1.89 18.78
N GLN A 34 0.04 1.94 18.01
CA GLN A 34 0.85 0.76 17.70
C GLN A 34 1.59 0.22 18.93
N SER A 35 1.68 -1.12 19.07
CA SER A 35 2.47 -1.80 20.11
C SER A 35 3.96 -1.42 20.03
N ARG A 36 4.45 -1.22 18.81
CA ARG A 36 5.72 -0.61 18.49
C ARG A 36 5.45 0.73 17.85
N LEU A 37 5.63 1.83 18.59
CA LEU A 37 5.55 3.16 18.02
C LEU A 37 6.61 3.33 16.92
N PRO A 38 6.29 4.00 15.81
CA PRO A 38 7.28 4.39 14.83
C PRO A 38 8.23 5.43 15.43
N ASP A 39 9.47 5.47 14.94
CA ASP A 39 10.48 6.45 15.36
C ASP A 39 10.24 7.81 14.69
N GLU A 40 9.53 7.82 13.56
CA GLU A 40 9.17 9.01 12.79
C GLU A 40 7.77 8.88 12.21
N ILE A 41 6.96 9.95 12.29
CA ILE A 41 5.68 10.08 11.60
C ILE A 41 5.71 11.36 10.77
N VAL A 42 5.52 11.26 9.46
CA VAL A 42 5.47 12.40 8.54
C VAL A 42 4.13 12.39 7.81
N ILE A 43 3.38 13.48 7.90
CA ILE A 43 2.16 13.70 7.10
C ILE A 43 2.46 14.75 6.05
N VAL A 44 2.20 14.43 4.77
CA VAL A 44 2.40 15.36 3.66
C VAL A 44 1.03 15.79 3.14
N GLU A 45 0.62 17.00 3.54
CA GLU A 45 -0.65 17.61 3.15
C GLU A 45 -0.51 18.23 1.75
N ASN A 46 -1.42 17.88 0.84
CA ASN A 46 -1.34 18.19 -0.58
C ASN A 46 -2.52 19.05 -1.06
N GLY A 47 -2.69 20.24 -0.46
CA GLY A 47 -3.67 21.22 -0.92
C GLY A 47 -5.12 20.75 -0.74
N SER A 48 -5.47 20.22 0.42
CA SER A 48 -6.83 19.78 0.75
C SER A 48 -7.79 20.95 0.88
N THR A 49 -9.08 20.70 0.58
CA THR A 49 -10.19 21.67 0.64
C THR A 49 -11.33 21.24 1.56
N ASP A 50 -11.16 20.12 2.29
CA ASP A 50 -12.17 19.47 3.13
C ASP A 50 -11.97 19.71 4.63
N GLY A 51 -11.06 20.63 5.02
CA GLY A 51 -10.71 20.88 6.43
C GLY A 51 -9.55 20.04 6.94
N THR A 52 -8.89 19.24 6.09
CA THR A 52 -7.74 18.39 6.49
C THR A 52 -6.60 19.23 7.06
N ALA A 53 -6.20 20.32 6.40
CA ALA A 53 -5.08 21.17 6.82
C ALA A 53 -5.36 21.83 8.18
N GLU A 54 -6.56 22.37 8.35
CA GLU A 54 -7.01 23.00 9.59
C GLU A 54 -7.06 21.99 10.74
N TRP A 55 -7.57 20.77 10.46
CA TRP A 55 -7.61 19.72 11.44
C TRP A 55 -6.20 19.31 11.88
N LEU A 56 -5.27 19.15 10.95
CA LEU A 56 -3.86 18.82 11.24
C LEU A 56 -3.21 19.91 12.10
N ALA A 57 -3.42 21.18 11.75
CA ALA A 57 -2.86 22.30 12.51
C ALA A 57 -3.37 22.35 13.97
N ALA A 58 -4.62 21.93 14.21
CA ALA A 58 -5.23 21.95 15.52
C ALA A 58 -5.00 20.69 16.36
N ASN A 59 -4.80 19.52 15.73
CA ASN A 59 -4.88 18.22 16.41
C ASN A 59 -3.65 17.31 16.23
N ALA A 60 -2.76 17.60 15.28
CA ALA A 60 -1.56 16.76 15.11
C ALA A 60 -0.64 16.89 16.33
N PRO A 61 -0.26 15.77 16.99
CA PRO A 61 0.71 15.82 18.08
C PRO A 61 2.06 16.41 17.64
N THR A 62 2.81 17.01 18.56
CA THR A 62 4.13 17.58 18.28
C THR A 62 5.17 16.57 17.81
N THR A 63 4.91 15.28 18.04
CA THR A 63 5.71 14.15 17.54
C THR A 63 5.46 13.82 16.08
N VAL A 64 4.43 14.42 15.47
CA VAL A 64 4.06 14.24 14.06
C VAL A 64 4.58 15.44 13.26
N ARG A 65 5.42 15.16 12.30
CA ARG A 65 5.91 16.17 11.36
C ARG A 65 4.90 16.38 10.24
N VAL A 66 4.24 17.53 10.22
CA VAL A 66 3.34 17.91 9.12
C VAL A 66 4.09 18.78 8.13
N VAL A 67 4.06 18.39 6.85
CA VAL A 67 4.66 19.12 5.73
C VAL A 67 3.54 19.49 4.75
N ILE A 68 3.42 20.79 4.45
CA ILE A 68 2.45 21.31 3.48
C ILE A 68 3.13 21.42 2.12
N GLN A 69 2.55 20.80 1.10
CA GLN A 69 3.01 20.97 -0.29
C GLN A 69 2.79 22.43 -0.72
N PRO A 70 3.76 23.05 -1.41
CA PRO A 70 3.64 24.44 -1.85
C PRO A 70 2.54 24.66 -2.91
N ALA A 71 2.13 23.59 -3.60
CA ALA A 71 1.04 23.56 -4.56
C ALA A 71 0.46 22.15 -4.63
N LEU A 72 -0.80 22.04 -5.07
CA LEU A 72 -1.43 20.74 -5.35
C LEU A 72 -0.66 20.00 -6.44
N VAL A 73 -0.19 18.78 -6.12
CA VAL A 73 0.52 17.91 -7.06
C VAL A 73 -0.25 16.60 -7.28
N GLY A 74 0.13 15.83 -8.30
CA GLY A 74 -0.42 14.49 -8.54
C GLY A 74 -0.10 13.52 -7.39
N ALA A 75 -0.88 12.45 -7.30
CA ALA A 75 -0.73 11.46 -6.21
C ALA A 75 0.67 10.84 -6.18
N ALA A 76 1.24 10.46 -7.32
CA ALA A 76 2.59 9.90 -7.39
C ALA A 76 3.65 10.89 -6.89
N ALA A 77 3.51 12.17 -7.24
CA ALA A 77 4.43 13.21 -6.74
C ALA A 77 4.28 13.40 -5.23
N ASN A 78 3.04 13.36 -4.68
CA ASN A 78 2.82 13.44 -3.25
C ASN A 78 3.37 12.20 -2.51
N TRP A 79 3.19 10.99 -3.05
CA TRP A 79 3.76 9.76 -2.50
C TRP A 79 5.30 9.78 -2.56
N THR A 80 5.88 10.32 -3.64
CA THR A 80 7.32 10.51 -3.78
C THR A 80 7.84 11.45 -2.71
N SER A 81 7.22 12.62 -2.55
CA SER A 81 7.60 13.60 -1.51
C SER A 81 7.51 12.98 -0.12
N ALA A 82 6.43 12.25 0.19
CA ALA A 82 6.27 11.59 1.48
C ALA A 82 7.35 10.53 1.73
N THR A 83 7.66 9.70 0.73
CA THR A 83 8.69 8.66 0.84
C THR A 83 10.08 9.26 1.01
N GLN A 84 10.42 10.32 0.27
CA GLN A 84 11.71 11.03 0.36
C GLN A 84 11.94 11.70 1.71
N LEU A 85 10.88 12.07 2.42
CA LEU A 85 10.96 12.68 3.75
C LEU A 85 11.24 11.68 4.88
N ALA A 86 11.14 10.38 4.60
CA ALA A 86 11.46 9.32 5.56
C ALA A 86 12.98 9.27 5.83
N THR A 87 13.37 9.23 7.10
CA THR A 87 14.78 9.22 7.51
C THR A 87 15.24 7.91 8.16
N CYS A 88 14.29 7.04 8.56
CA CYS A 88 14.56 5.78 9.25
C CYS A 88 15.00 4.64 8.33
N ASP A 89 15.40 3.50 8.91
CA ASP A 89 15.85 2.31 8.18
C ASP A 89 14.75 1.62 7.38
N LEU A 90 13.53 1.66 7.91
CA LEU A 90 12.33 1.07 7.32
C LEU A 90 11.30 2.16 7.04
N VAL A 91 10.55 2.00 5.94
CA VAL A 91 9.54 2.96 5.52
C VAL A 91 8.20 2.26 5.32
N LYS A 92 7.16 2.82 5.92
CA LYS A 92 5.77 2.43 5.70
C LYS A 92 4.99 3.62 5.13
N LEU A 93 4.58 3.53 3.87
CA LEU A 93 3.60 4.45 3.30
C LEU A 93 2.21 3.99 3.72
N LEU A 94 1.40 4.91 4.24
CA LEU A 94 0.04 4.66 4.69
C LEU A 94 -0.90 5.69 4.06
N CYS A 95 -1.86 5.25 3.28
CA CYS A 95 -2.90 6.13 2.74
C CYS A 95 -3.79 6.67 3.85
N ALA A 96 -4.27 7.90 3.68
CA ALA A 96 -4.97 8.66 4.73
C ALA A 96 -6.39 8.14 5.08
N ASP A 97 -6.84 7.07 4.43
CA ASP A 97 -8.13 6.39 4.65
C ASP A 97 -7.98 4.95 5.17
N ASP A 98 -6.74 4.45 5.26
CA ASP A 98 -6.44 3.10 5.74
C ASP A 98 -6.10 3.08 7.24
N VAL A 99 -6.19 1.91 7.86
CA VAL A 99 -5.97 1.72 9.30
C VAL A 99 -4.98 0.58 9.53
N LEU A 100 -4.04 0.77 10.45
CA LEU A 100 -3.13 -0.30 10.89
C LEU A 100 -3.74 -1.07 12.05
N GLU A 101 -3.57 -2.39 12.06
CA GLU A 101 -3.84 -3.21 13.24
C GLU A 101 -2.75 -2.95 14.31
N PRO A 102 -3.04 -3.14 15.59
CA PRO A 102 -2.15 -2.69 16.70
C PRO A 102 -0.71 -3.19 16.64
N THR A 103 -0.45 -4.33 16.03
CA THR A 103 0.88 -4.98 15.96
C THR A 103 1.57 -4.82 14.60
N ALA A 104 0.99 -4.03 13.69
CA ALA A 104 1.43 -3.98 12.29
C ALA A 104 2.90 -3.57 12.13
N ILE A 105 3.32 -2.51 12.81
CA ILE A 105 4.70 -2.01 12.73
C ILE A 105 5.66 -3.01 13.37
N GLU A 106 5.32 -3.55 14.53
CA GLU A 106 6.16 -4.53 15.25
C GLU A 106 6.42 -5.77 14.40
N VAL A 107 5.37 -6.38 13.87
CA VAL A 107 5.45 -7.63 13.12
C VAL A 107 6.17 -7.45 11.79
N GLN A 108 5.88 -6.37 11.04
CA GLN A 108 6.53 -6.11 9.74
C GLN A 108 8.00 -5.73 9.91
N ALA A 109 8.34 -4.93 10.92
CA ALA A 109 9.71 -4.57 11.19
C ALA A 109 10.54 -5.79 11.64
N ALA A 110 10.01 -6.61 12.56
CA ALA A 110 10.66 -7.85 12.98
C ALA A 110 10.88 -8.82 11.80
N ALA A 111 9.93 -8.89 10.86
CA ALA A 111 10.10 -9.69 9.65
C ALA A 111 11.29 -9.22 8.81
N LEU A 112 11.48 -7.91 8.61
CA LEU A 112 12.64 -7.37 7.90
C LEU A 112 13.94 -7.50 8.69
N GLU A 113 13.90 -7.34 10.01
CA GLU A 113 15.06 -7.52 10.88
C GLU A 113 15.59 -8.95 10.83
N ASN A 114 14.68 -9.95 10.81
CA ASN A 114 15.02 -11.38 10.77
C ASN A 114 15.42 -11.91 9.37
N HIS A 115 15.16 -11.15 8.31
CA HIS A 115 15.45 -11.52 6.92
C HIS A 115 16.25 -10.42 6.22
N PRO A 116 17.59 -10.41 6.35
CA PRO A 116 18.43 -9.32 5.84
C PRO A 116 18.37 -9.11 4.32
N THR A 117 18.05 -10.16 3.55
CA THR A 117 17.88 -10.12 2.10
C THR A 117 16.51 -9.59 1.68
N ALA A 118 15.55 -9.51 2.60
CA ALA A 118 14.23 -9.01 2.31
C ALA A 118 14.22 -7.48 2.19
N VAL A 119 13.70 -7.00 1.08
CA VAL A 119 13.52 -5.58 0.77
C VAL A 119 12.09 -5.11 1.07
N ILE A 120 11.13 -6.06 1.16
CA ILE A 120 9.71 -5.83 1.46
C ILE A 120 9.22 -6.83 2.49
N ALA A 121 8.47 -6.36 3.51
CA ALA A 121 7.55 -7.17 4.31
C ALA A 121 6.11 -6.86 3.87
N MET A 122 5.34 -7.91 3.56
CA MET A 122 3.95 -7.79 3.09
C MET A 122 3.02 -8.64 3.95
N SER A 123 1.82 -8.12 4.22
CA SER A 123 0.84 -8.78 5.09
C SER A 123 -0.53 -8.94 4.43
N GLN A 124 -1.36 -9.81 5.01
CA GLN A 124 -2.77 -9.82 4.69
C GLN A 124 -3.47 -8.58 5.28
N ARG A 125 -4.68 -8.31 4.81
CA ARG A 125 -5.53 -7.23 5.28
C ARG A 125 -6.99 -7.63 5.42
N LYS A 126 -7.72 -6.84 6.18
CA LYS A 126 -9.17 -6.75 6.13
C LYS A 126 -9.57 -5.74 5.06
N ILE A 127 -10.68 -5.97 4.40
CA ILE A 127 -11.35 -4.96 3.58
C ILE A 127 -12.52 -4.45 4.40
N VAL A 128 -12.60 -3.14 4.57
CA VAL A 128 -13.69 -2.48 5.30
C VAL A 128 -14.44 -1.53 4.38
N ASP A 129 -15.71 -1.30 4.67
CA ASP A 129 -16.50 -0.29 3.98
C ASP A 129 -16.21 1.14 4.49
N ASN A 130 -16.97 2.11 3.99
CA ASN A 130 -16.79 3.51 4.35
C ASN A 130 -16.98 3.79 5.86
N TRP A 131 -17.75 2.96 6.57
CA TRP A 131 -18.04 3.07 8.00
C TRP A 131 -17.15 2.19 8.89
N GLY A 132 -16.22 1.44 8.27
CA GLY A 132 -15.29 0.55 9.00
C GLY A 132 -15.86 -0.85 9.23
N ALA A 133 -17.06 -1.20 8.71
CA ALA A 133 -17.58 -2.55 8.82
C ALA A 133 -16.79 -3.51 7.90
N THR A 134 -16.42 -4.68 8.43
CA THR A 134 -15.62 -5.66 7.70
C THR A 134 -16.41 -6.30 6.55
N VAL A 135 -15.94 -6.11 5.32
CA VAL A 135 -16.46 -6.73 4.10
C VAL A 135 -15.78 -8.07 3.82
N ALA A 136 -14.46 -8.13 4.00
CA ALA A 136 -13.68 -9.36 3.81
C ALA A 136 -12.47 -9.41 4.74
N ARG A 137 -12.05 -10.63 5.10
CA ARG A 137 -10.89 -10.88 5.97
C ARG A 137 -9.80 -11.63 5.21
N ASN A 138 -8.57 -11.55 5.70
CA ASN A 138 -7.41 -12.33 5.25
C ASN A 138 -7.20 -12.23 3.72
N ARG A 139 -7.30 -11.01 3.16
CA ARG A 139 -7.11 -10.77 1.74
C ARG A 139 -5.66 -10.46 1.41
N GLY A 140 -5.21 -10.88 0.22
CA GLY A 140 -3.83 -10.71 -0.24
C GLY A 140 -3.00 -12.00 -0.16
N LEU A 141 -1.75 -11.90 -0.60
CA LEU A 141 -0.69 -12.92 -0.57
C LEU A 141 -0.93 -14.19 -1.41
N GLY A 142 -2.17 -14.54 -1.75
CA GLY A 142 -2.44 -15.80 -2.45
C GLY A 142 -1.87 -17.02 -1.71
N ARG A 143 -0.87 -17.70 -2.32
CA ARG A 143 -0.15 -18.84 -1.72
C ARG A 143 1.23 -18.46 -1.12
N LEU A 144 1.64 -17.20 -1.24
CA LEU A 144 2.92 -16.73 -0.72
C LEU A 144 2.98 -16.86 0.79
N ARG A 145 4.14 -17.33 1.32
CA ARG A 145 4.39 -17.56 2.75
C ARG A 145 5.88 -17.40 3.05
N GLY A 146 6.20 -16.77 4.18
CA GLY A 146 7.58 -16.58 4.60
C GLY A 146 8.40 -15.81 3.59
N GLU A 147 9.71 -16.01 3.60
CA GLU A 147 10.61 -15.38 2.64
C GLU A 147 10.46 -16.02 1.25
N THR A 148 10.32 -15.18 0.24
CA THR A 148 10.10 -15.55 -1.16
C THR A 148 10.93 -14.65 -2.05
N ASP A 149 11.54 -15.21 -3.10
CA ASP A 149 12.27 -14.44 -4.13
C ASP A 149 11.38 -13.37 -4.77
N GLY A 150 11.94 -12.17 -5.01
CA GLY A 150 11.19 -11.04 -5.54
C GLY A 150 10.61 -11.31 -6.93
N GLY A 151 11.35 -11.99 -7.80
CA GLY A 151 10.88 -12.39 -9.13
C GLY A 151 9.72 -13.39 -9.06
N GLU A 152 9.74 -14.31 -8.09
CA GLU A 152 8.62 -15.24 -7.84
C GLU A 152 7.37 -14.50 -7.37
N VAL A 153 7.51 -13.48 -6.53
CA VAL A 153 6.38 -12.63 -6.09
C VAL A 153 5.77 -11.88 -7.28
N ILE A 154 6.60 -11.24 -8.11
CA ILE A 154 6.16 -10.53 -9.31
C ILE A 154 5.44 -11.49 -10.27
N ARG A 155 6.03 -12.68 -10.48
CA ARG A 155 5.44 -13.73 -11.32
C ARG A 155 4.09 -14.21 -10.78
N ALA A 156 3.97 -14.38 -9.47
CA ALA A 156 2.72 -14.78 -8.84
C ALA A 156 1.62 -13.71 -9.02
N CYS A 157 1.95 -12.42 -8.92
CA CYS A 157 1.04 -11.31 -9.22
C CYS A 157 0.54 -11.37 -10.67
N ALA A 158 1.46 -11.52 -11.62
CA ALA A 158 1.14 -11.59 -13.04
C ALA A 158 0.23 -12.78 -13.38
N LEU A 159 0.56 -13.98 -12.89
CA LEU A 159 -0.23 -15.20 -13.11
C LEU A 159 -1.61 -15.15 -12.46
N ARG A 160 -1.76 -14.39 -11.36
CA ARG A 160 -3.04 -14.20 -10.68
C ARG A 160 -3.85 -13.03 -11.25
N GLY A 161 -3.25 -12.16 -12.06
CA GLY A 161 -3.87 -10.95 -12.59
C GLY A 161 -4.32 -9.98 -11.50
N GLN A 162 -3.54 -9.87 -10.42
CA GLN A 162 -3.84 -8.98 -9.28
C GLN A 162 -2.58 -8.65 -8.47
N ASN A 163 -2.61 -7.51 -7.78
CA ASN A 163 -1.61 -7.19 -6.76
C ASN A 163 -1.80 -8.10 -5.53
N LEU A 164 -0.86 -9.05 -5.33
CA LEU A 164 -0.88 -9.96 -4.18
C LEU A 164 -0.30 -9.33 -2.91
N LEU A 165 0.56 -8.30 -3.04
CA LEU A 165 1.14 -7.60 -1.90
C LEU A 165 0.10 -6.74 -1.18
N GLY A 166 -0.90 -6.28 -1.92
CA GLY A 166 -1.94 -5.40 -1.41
C GLY A 166 -1.59 -3.92 -1.56
N GLU A 167 -2.42 -3.09 -0.99
CA GLU A 167 -2.28 -1.64 -0.95
C GLU A 167 -1.11 -1.23 -0.02
N PRO A 168 -0.63 0.04 -0.05
CA PRO A 168 0.52 0.48 0.74
C PRO A 168 0.43 0.18 2.23
N CYS A 169 -0.77 0.20 2.81
CA CYS A 169 -0.99 -0.17 4.21
C CYS A 169 -0.54 -1.61 4.53
N CYS A 170 -0.46 -2.51 3.54
CA CYS A 170 -0.02 -3.90 3.70
C CYS A 170 1.50 -4.06 3.68
N VAL A 171 2.24 -3.06 3.23
CA VAL A 171 3.66 -3.19 2.86
C VAL A 171 4.54 -2.31 3.75
N MET A 172 5.70 -2.82 4.11
CA MET A 172 6.81 -2.06 4.71
C MET A 172 8.07 -2.32 3.88
N PHE A 173 8.82 -1.28 3.59
CA PHE A 173 10.03 -1.33 2.78
C PHE A 173 11.28 -1.20 3.61
N ARG A 174 12.36 -1.78 3.15
CA ARG A 174 13.70 -1.32 3.51
C ARG A 174 13.99 0.00 2.78
N ARG A 175 14.28 1.09 3.52
CA ARG A 175 14.47 2.42 2.93
C ARG A 175 15.55 2.42 1.85
N SER A 176 16.70 1.78 2.12
CA SER A 176 17.78 1.67 1.14
C SER A 176 17.39 0.98 -0.18
N ALA A 177 16.31 0.20 -0.19
CA ALA A 177 15.79 -0.41 -1.41
C ALA A 177 14.82 0.54 -2.14
N ILE A 178 13.79 1.09 -1.45
CA ILE A 178 12.80 1.95 -2.11
C ILE A 178 13.44 3.25 -2.64
N ASP A 179 14.40 3.83 -1.94
CA ASP A 179 15.08 5.08 -2.37
C ASP A 179 15.72 4.97 -3.76
N ARG A 180 16.19 3.79 -4.15
CA ARG A 180 16.79 3.55 -5.48
C ARG A 180 15.77 3.55 -6.61
N HIS A 181 14.51 3.38 -6.29
CA HIS A 181 13.43 3.23 -7.26
C HIS A 181 12.45 4.41 -7.30
N LEU A 182 12.69 5.46 -6.52
CA LEU A 182 11.94 6.69 -6.61
C LEU A 182 12.23 7.40 -7.97
N PRO A 183 11.27 8.14 -8.50
CA PRO A 183 9.96 8.45 -7.96
C PRO A 183 8.93 7.32 -8.15
N TRP A 184 7.77 7.44 -7.47
CA TRP A 184 6.57 6.69 -7.82
C TRP A 184 6.10 7.11 -9.21
N ASP A 185 5.63 6.16 -10.03
CA ASP A 185 5.21 6.38 -11.43
C ASP A 185 3.68 6.22 -11.57
N ASP A 186 2.99 7.29 -11.93
CA ASP A 186 1.54 7.30 -12.15
C ASP A 186 1.13 7.12 -13.62
N SER A 187 2.04 6.71 -14.50
CA SER A 187 1.69 6.32 -15.87
C SER A 187 0.69 5.16 -15.92
N LEU A 188 0.62 4.36 -14.83
CA LEU A 188 -0.39 3.34 -14.57
C LEU A 188 -1.01 3.60 -13.19
N PRO A 189 -1.90 4.60 -13.04
CA PRO A 189 -2.33 5.10 -11.74
C PRO A 189 -3.03 4.06 -10.85
N TYR A 190 -3.68 3.04 -11.41
CA TYR A 190 -4.21 1.93 -10.62
C TYR A 190 -3.13 0.94 -10.16
N ALA A 191 -2.08 0.77 -10.94
CA ALA A 191 -0.99 -0.16 -10.65
C ALA A 191 0.27 0.54 -10.10
N ILE A 192 0.14 1.77 -9.63
CA ILE A 192 1.24 2.61 -9.10
C ILE A 192 2.01 1.90 -7.98
N ASP A 193 1.29 1.22 -7.07
CA ASP A 193 1.86 0.45 -5.98
C ASP A 193 2.57 -0.80 -6.49
N LEU A 194 1.91 -1.59 -7.35
CA LEU A 194 2.46 -2.81 -7.92
C LEU A 194 3.69 -2.55 -8.78
N ASP A 195 3.73 -1.42 -9.52
CA ASP A 195 4.89 -1.01 -10.30
C ASP A 195 6.09 -0.73 -9.39
N MET A 196 5.90 0.08 -8.34
CA MET A 196 6.95 0.36 -7.36
C MET A 196 7.42 -0.93 -6.67
N TYR A 197 6.49 -1.78 -6.22
CA TYR A 197 6.85 -3.03 -5.56
C TYR A 197 7.69 -3.92 -6.47
N SER A 198 7.34 -3.99 -7.75
CA SER A 198 8.07 -4.81 -8.72
C SER A 198 9.49 -4.32 -8.93
N ARG A 199 9.69 -3.01 -8.99
CA ARG A 199 11.03 -2.41 -9.10
C ARG A 199 11.86 -2.68 -7.86
N VAL A 200 11.29 -2.52 -6.67
CA VAL A 200 11.98 -2.79 -5.40
C VAL A 200 12.29 -4.29 -5.24
N LEU A 201 11.37 -5.17 -5.64
CA LEU A 201 11.55 -6.63 -5.56
C LEU A 201 12.65 -7.18 -6.49
N ALA A 202 13.05 -6.42 -7.50
CA ALA A 202 14.21 -6.78 -8.33
C ALA A 202 15.52 -6.80 -7.53
N ASP A 203 15.56 -6.16 -6.37
CA ASP A 203 16.75 -6.01 -5.52
C ASP A 203 16.86 -7.05 -4.40
N GLY A 204 15.85 -7.93 -4.22
CA GLY A 204 15.89 -8.89 -3.12
C GLY A 204 14.65 -9.74 -2.95
N THR A 205 14.42 -10.21 -1.73
CA THR A 205 13.31 -11.07 -1.37
C THR A 205 12.17 -10.29 -0.71
N ALA A 206 11.00 -10.91 -0.56
CA ALA A 206 9.91 -10.40 0.26
C ALA A 206 9.53 -11.41 1.36
N VAL A 207 9.08 -10.90 2.52
CA VAL A 207 8.51 -11.74 3.58
C VAL A 207 7.00 -11.62 3.60
N ALA A 208 6.30 -12.74 3.38
CA ALA A 208 4.85 -12.83 3.37
C ALA A 208 4.30 -13.24 4.75
N ILE A 209 3.62 -12.32 5.41
CA ILE A 209 3.06 -12.43 6.76
C ILE A 209 1.58 -12.76 6.65
N ARG A 210 1.15 -13.95 7.08
CA ARG A 210 -0.24 -14.43 6.94
C ARG A 210 -1.22 -13.81 7.93
N GLU A 211 -0.77 -12.88 8.74
CA GLU A 211 -1.62 -12.10 9.63
C GLU A 211 -2.20 -10.88 8.92
N SER A 212 -3.46 -10.54 9.23
CA SER A 212 -4.09 -9.30 8.72
C SER A 212 -3.63 -8.13 9.59
N LEU A 213 -2.69 -7.34 9.09
CA LEU A 213 -2.05 -6.23 9.82
C LEU A 213 -2.57 -4.85 9.40
N ALA A 214 -3.50 -4.80 8.45
CA ALA A 214 -4.09 -3.55 7.97
C ALA A 214 -5.57 -3.70 7.65
N GLN A 215 -6.27 -2.58 7.59
CA GLN A 215 -7.63 -2.45 7.08
C GLN A 215 -7.59 -1.50 5.89
N PHE A 216 -7.90 -2.04 4.72
CA PHE A 216 -8.05 -1.27 3.49
C PHE A 216 -9.49 -0.82 3.35
N ARG A 217 -9.71 0.49 3.16
CA ARG A 217 -11.05 1.06 3.04
C ARG A 217 -11.52 1.13 1.59
N MET A 218 -12.63 0.43 1.32
CA MET A 218 -13.38 0.52 0.06
C MET A 218 -14.47 1.58 0.17
N ALA A 219 -14.17 2.82 -0.15
CA ALA A 219 -15.16 3.89 -0.26
C ALA A 219 -15.55 4.12 -1.72
N THR A 220 -16.83 4.44 -1.99
CA THR A 220 -17.32 4.72 -3.36
C THR A 220 -16.68 5.93 -4.02
N GLY A 221 -16.10 6.84 -3.24
CA GLY A 221 -15.34 8.02 -3.71
C GLY A 221 -13.83 7.84 -3.74
N SER A 222 -13.30 6.67 -3.33
CA SER A 222 -11.86 6.43 -3.27
C SER A 222 -11.21 6.44 -4.68
N TRP A 223 -9.90 6.68 -4.71
CA TRP A 223 -9.15 6.65 -5.96
C TRP A 223 -9.28 5.32 -6.70
N SER A 224 -9.13 4.19 -6.00
CA SER A 224 -9.29 2.86 -6.59
C SER A 224 -10.70 2.61 -7.15
N ALA A 225 -11.74 3.16 -6.53
CA ALA A 225 -13.11 3.06 -7.06
C ALA A 225 -13.28 3.86 -8.36
N ARG A 226 -12.69 5.07 -8.44
CA ARG A 226 -12.71 5.89 -9.67
C ARG A 226 -11.99 5.24 -10.84
N LEU A 227 -10.96 4.44 -10.57
CA LEU A 227 -10.19 3.70 -11.56
C LEU A 227 -10.76 2.31 -11.87
N SER A 228 -11.93 1.95 -11.35
CA SER A 228 -12.50 0.58 -11.45
C SER A 228 -12.64 0.08 -12.90
N GLU A 229 -12.93 0.94 -13.86
CA GLU A 229 -13.09 0.58 -15.27
C GLU A 229 -11.76 0.29 -16.00
N VAL A 230 -10.65 0.87 -15.55
CA VAL A 230 -9.34 0.74 -16.19
C VAL A 230 -8.41 -0.27 -15.50
N GLN A 231 -8.81 -0.81 -14.36
CA GLN A 231 -7.98 -1.69 -13.52
C GLN A 231 -7.37 -2.86 -14.29
N ARG A 232 -8.19 -3.59 -15.06
CA ARG A 232 -7.72 -4.73 -15.85
C ARG A 232 -6.67 -4.32 -16.88
N HIS A 233 -6.93 -3.26 -17.65
CA HIS A 233 -6.01 -2.79 -18.67
C HIS A 233 -4.68 -2.33 -18.07
N GLN A 234 -4.71 -1.70 -16.92
CA GLN A 234 -3.49 -1.24 -16.25
C GLN A 234 -2.67 -2.39 -15.65
N LEU A 235 -3.32 -3.43 -15.13
CA LEU A 235 -2.62 -4.66 -14.70
C LEU A 235 -2.02 -5.42 -15.89
N GLU A 236 -2.71 -5.46 -17.03
CA GLU A 236 -2.18 -6.04 -18.27
C GLU A 236 -0.99 -5.21 -18.79
N ALA A 237 -1.09 -3.88 -18.78
CA ALA A 237 -0.01 -2.98 -19.19
C ALA A 237 1.20 -3.06 -18.24
N TRP A 238 0.98 -3.15 -16.91
CA TRP A 238 2.04 -3.40 -15.94
C TRP A 238 2.77 -4.71 -16.23
N ARG A 239 2.05 -5.82 -16.46
CA ARG A 239 2.64 -7.11 -16.82
C ARG A 239 3.49 -7.02 -18.08
N ASP A 240 2.93 -6.40 -19.13
CA ASP A 240 3.61 -6.28 -20.42
C ASP A 240 4.88 -5.40 -20.30
N ARG A 241 4.83 -4.33 -19.49
CA ARG A 241 5.99 -3.53 -19.11
C ARG A 241 7.03 -4.36 -18.36
N ALA A 242 6.63 -5.13 -17.34
CA ALA A 242 7.54 -5.96 -16.57
C ALA A 242 8.24 -7.02 -17.42
N VAL A 243 7.55 -7.59 -18.42
CA VAL A 243 8.16 -8.49 -19.41
C VAL A 243 9.15 -7.75 -20.32
N THR A 244 8.77 -6.58 -20.84
CA THR A 244 9.60 -5.79 -21.76
C THR A 244 10.88 -5.27 -21.08
N THR A 245 10.79 -4.92 -19.80
CA THR A 245 11.95 -4.44 -19.01
C THR A 245 12.82 -5.57 -18.45
N GLY A 246 12.43 -6.84 -18.64
CA GLY A 246 13.16 -7.99 -18.12
C GLY A 246 12.94 -8.28 -16.63
N LEU A 247 12.05 -7.55 -15.96
CA LEU A 247 11.68 -7.81 -14.57
C LEU A 247 10.86 -9.10 -14.40
N LEU A 248 10.22 -9.56 -15.49
CA LEU A 248 9.36 -10.73 -15.49
C LEU A 248 9.59 -11.56 -16.75
N ALA A 249 9.80 -12.86 -16.57
CA ALA A 249 9.80 -13.82 -17.69
C ALA A 249 8.56 -14.72 -17.59
N LEU A 250 7.77 -14.76 -18.65
CA LEU A 250 6.61 -15.65 -18.78
C LEU A 250 6.71 -16.48 -20.05
N THR A 251 6.44 -17.78 -19.94
CA THR A 251 6.25 -18.65 -21.10
C THR A 251 4.92 -18.33 -21.81
N PRO A 252 4.74 -18.71 -23.09
CA PRO A 252 3.46 -18.47 -23.79
C PRO A 252 2.22 -19.03 -23.07
N PRO A 253 2.24 -20.26 -22.48
CA PRO A 253 1.12 -20.74 -21.67
C PRO A 253 0.84 -19.88 -20.44
N GLU A 254 1.87 -19.42 -19.74
CA GLU A 254 1.74 -18.55 -18.56
C GLU A 254 1.15 -17.18 -18.91
N LEU A 255 1.55 -16.62 -20.04
CA LEU A 255 0.97 -15.39 -20.55
C LEU A 255 -0.53 -15.55 -20.83
N MET A 256 -0.95 -16.70 -21.37
CA MET A 256 -2.37 -17.02 -21.57
C MET A 256 -3.10 -17.12 -20.22
N VAL A 257 -2.53 -17.84 -19.24
CA VAL A 257 -3.09 -17.95 -17.89
C VAL A 257 -3.25 -16.56 -17.27
N SER A 258 -2.21 -15.71 -17.35
CA SER A 258 -2.22 -14.34 -16.83
C SER A 258 -3.37 -13.51 -17.42
N ARG A 259 -3.57 -13.57 -18.75
CA ARG A 259 -4.66 -12.86 -19.45
C ARG A 259 -6.04 -13.33 -19.01
N VAL A 260 -6.24 -14.66 -18.89
CA VAL A 260 -7.51 -15.23 -18.42
C VAL A 260 -7.78 -14.81 -16.98
N MET A 261 -6.79 -14.94 -16.10
CA MET A 261 -6.94 -14.59 -14.69
C MET A 261 -7.19 -13.09 -14.48
N ALA A 262 -6.58 -12.21 -15.28
CA ALA A 262 -6.87 -10.77 -15.22
C ALA A 262 -8.37 -10.48 -15.49
N ARG A 263 -8.98 -11.16 -16.47
CA ARG A 263 -10.43 -11.05 -16.77
C ARG A 263 -11.30 -11.60 -15.64
N VAL A 264 -10.93 -12.77 -15.08
CA VAL A 264 -11.64 -13.38 -13.95
C VAL A 264 -11.60 -12.45 -12.73
N GLN A 265 -10.43 -11.93 -12.39
CA GLN A 265 -10.29 -11.02 -11.26
C GLN A 265 -11.04 -9.70 -11.47
N ASP A 266 -11.07 -9.20 -12.70
CA ASP A 266 -11.85 -8.01 -13.04
C ASP A 266 -13.35 -8.26 -12.80
N ALA A 267 -13.90 -9.37 -13.30
CA ALA A 267 -15.30 -9.72 -13.08
C ALA A 267 -15.65 -9.87 -11.59
N LEU A 268 -14.76 -10.49 -10.80
CA LEU A 268 -14.94 -10.63 -9.35
C LEU A 268 -14.92 -9.28 -8.63
N ARG A 269 -14.01 -8.36 -9.01
CA ARG A 269 -13.97 -7.01 -8.45
C ARG A 269 -15.21 -6.20 -8.78
N GLN A 270 -15.64 -6.22 -10.05
CA GLN A 270 -16.86 -5.53 -10.47
C GLN A 270 -18.10 -6.03 -9.69
N ALA A 271 -18.19 -7.34 -9.45
CA ALA A 271 -19.24 -7.92 -8.60
C ALA A 271 -19.13 -7.40 -7.16
N ALA A 272 -17.93 -7.37 -6.58
CA ALA A 272 -17.70 -6.85 -5.23
C ALA A 272 -18.11 -5.38 -5.09
N TYR A 273 -17.71 -4.52 -6.05
CA TYR A 273 -18.10 -3.10 -6.06
C TYR A 273 -19.62 -2.92 -6.13
N ARG A 274 -20.31 -3.71 -6.97
CA ARG A 274 -21.79 -3.67 -7.07
C ARG A 274 -22.46 -4.05 -5.73
N VAL A 275 -22.00 -5.12 -5.09
CA VAL A 275 -22.52 -5.56 -3.77
C VAL A 275 -22.28 -4.48 -2.71
N THR A 276 -21.09 -3.87 -2.67
CA THR A 276 -20.77 -2.81 -1.73
C THR A 276 -21.64 -1.58 -1.97
N ALA A 277 -21.83 -1.18 -3.23
CA ALA A 277 -22.69 -0.04 -3.59
C ALA A 277 -24.16 -0.25 -3.18
N ILE A 278 -24.70 -1.48 -3.34
CA ILE A 278 -26.08 -1.82 -2.92
C ILE A 278 -26.18 -1.71 -1.39
N ARG A 279 -25.22 -2.26 -0.63
CA ARG A 279 -25.22 -2.18 0.84
C ARG A 279 -25.15 -0.73 1.33
N GLN A 280 -24.33 0.10 0.67
CA GLN A 280 -24.18 1.51 1.03
C GLN A 280 -25.49 2.30 0.81
N ARG A 281 -26.22 2.06 -0.29
CA ARG A 281 -27.53 2.67 -0.53
C ARG A 281 -28.55 2.27 0.54
N GLY A 282 -28.61 0.98 0.89
CA GLY A 282 -29.55 0.50 1.92
C GLY A 282 -29.26 1.05 3.33
N GLN A 283 -28.02 1.49 3.62
CA GLN A 283 -27.69 2.13 4.90
C GLN A 283 -27.98 3.64 4.93
N LEU A 284 -27.98 4.30 3.77
CA LEU A 284 -28.37 5.72 3.64
C LEU A 284 -29.91 5.89 3.67
N ASP A 285 -30.65 4.87 3.27
CA ASP A 285 -32.11 4.85 3.23
C ASP A 285 -32.74 4.24 4.51
N ALA A 286 -31.94 3.84 5.50
CA ALA A 286 -32.42 3.36 6.79
C ALA A 286 -32.85 4.56 7.66
N PRO A 287 -34.10 4.54 8.23
CA PRO A 287 -34.68 5.65 8.97
C PRO A 287 -33.93 5.96 10.28
#